data_14b7b8d1e046b58ea6e7ed126fa07b1f
#
_entry.id   14b7b8d1e046b58ea6e7ed126fa07b1f
#
_cell.length_a   1.000
_cell.length_b   1.000
_cell.length_c   1.000
_cell.angle_alpha   90.00
_cell.angle_beta   90.00
_cell.angle_gamma   90.00
#
_symmetry.space_group_name_H-M   'P 1'
#
loop_
_entity.id
_entity.type
_entity.pdbx_description
1 polymer ?
#
loop_
_entity_poly.entity_id
_entity_poly.type
_entity_poly.pdbx_seq_one_letter_code
_entity_poly.pdbx_strand_id
1 'polypeptide(L)'
;MKKYIITLCLVVGLGTTIVGCRDYLDSDYIFDERMSIEQVFQSKDYTNEWLARGYTYLKHDYLQQVNSKKNTSFNFADDMYYGDLNYVDWKSGNYTEKGLGTGNSLYIWQPAYQGIRHLSVFLNNIDMNKEFSEPEIADMKGQAHFLRAYCYWMLIRSFGPVPILPDEGIDYTKEYDEIAYPRNSYDECVDYISNELVKAAMLLEEARGPQDIVRPTR
;
A
#
# COMPACT_ATOMS: atom_id res chain seq x y z
N MET A 1 -40.21 -14.59 -57.11
CA MET A 1 -40.01 -15.31 -55.86
C MET A 1 -38.55 -15.23 -55.35
N LYS A 2 -37.50 -15.60 -56.13
CA LYS A 2 -36.10 -15.57 -55.65
C LYS A 2 -35.63 -14.20 -55.11
N LYS A 3 -36.03 -13.06 -55.73
CA LYS A 3 -35.63 -11.73 -55.27
C LYS A 3 -36.16 -11.37 -53.90
N TYR A 4 -37.37 -11.76 -53.58
CA TYR A 4 -37.97 -11.47 -52.26
C TYR A 4 -37.39 -12.34 -51.16
N ILE A 5 -36.94 -13.57 -51.47
CA ILE A 5 -36.27 -14.44 -50.52
C ILE A 5 -34.90 -13.85 -50.13
N ILE A 6 -34.13 -13.34 -51.12
CA ILE A 6 -32.82 -12.74 -50.89
C ILE A 6 -32.96 -11.45 -50.02
N THR A 7 -33.98 -10.63 -50.33
CA THR A 7 -34.26 -9.40 -49.55
C THR A 7 -34.70 -9.74 -48.13
N LEU A 8 -35.49 -10.77 -47.93
CA LEU A 8 -35.90 -11.23 -46.60
C LEU A 8 -34.71 -11.76 -45.78
N CYS A 9 -33.82 -12.54 -46.39
CA CYS A 9 -32.61 -13.02 -45.73
C CYS A 9 -31.62 -11.91 -45.38
N LEU A 10 -31.55 -10.84 -46.18
CA LEU A 10 -30.69 -9.68 -45.89
C LEU A 10 -31.27 -8.86 -44.72
N VAL A 11 -32.59 -8.70 -44.64
CA VAL A 11 -33.24 -7.95 -43.54
C VAL A 11 -33.13 -8.73 -42.23
N VAL A 12 -33.32 -10.06 -42.24
CA VAL A 12 -33.16 -10.91 -41.06
C VAL A 12 -31.65 -10.96 -40.62
N GLY A 13 -30.70 -11.02 -41.56
CA GLY A 13 -29.29 -11.00 -41.25
C GLY A 13 -28.79 -9.67 -40.65
N LEU A 14 -29.37 -8.52 -41.07
CA LEU A 14 -29.07 -7.22 -40.45
C LEU A 14 -29.71 -7.04 -39.06
N GLY A 15 -30.86 -7.65 -38.81
CA GLY A 15 -31.55 -7.57 -37.53
C GLY A 15 -30.88 -8.33 -36.40
N THR A 16 -30.13 -9.37 -36.71
CA THR A 16 -29.41 -10.19 -35.70
C THR A 16 -28.06 -9.59 -35.24
N THR A 17 -27.54 -8.62 -35.96
CA THR A 17 -26.27 -7.94 -35.57
C THR A 17 -26.43 -6.79 -34.56
N ILE A 18 -27.67 -6.39 -34.25
CA ILE A 18 -27.97 -5.29 -33.31
C ILE A 18 -28.18 -5.80 -31.86
N VAL A 19 -28.42 -7.09 -31.69
CA VAL A 19 -28.51 -7.72 -30.35
C VAL A 19 -27.11 -8.21 -29.97
N GLY A 20 -26.12 -7.31 -30.02
CA GLY A 20 -24.74 -7.65 -29.72
C GLY A 20 -24.35 -7.15 -28.35
N CYS A 21 -23.95 -8.07 -27.52
CA CYS A 21 -22.89 -7.92 -26.51
C CYS A 21 -23.01 -6.82 -25.43
N ARG A 22 -24.17 -6.25 -25.19
CA ARG A 22 -24.33 -5.34 -24.06
C ARG A 22 -24.26 -6.11 -22.73
N ASP A 23 -24.87 -7.27 -22.70
CA ASP A 23 -24.91 -8.14 -21.52
C ASP A 23 -23.57 -8.85 -21.24
N TYR A 24 -22.75 -9.07 -22.28
CA TYR A 24 -21.45 -9.74 -22.11
C TYR A 24 -20.36 -8.82 -21.52
N LEU A 25 -20.51 -7.51 -21.63
CA LEU A 25 -19.61 -6.52 -21.08
C LEU A 25 -20.14 -5.92 -19.77
N ASP A 26 -21.34 -6.32 -19.35
CA ASP A 26 -21.87 -5.98 -18.05
C ASP A 26 -21.14 -6.80 -16.98
N SER A 27 -20.09 -6.20 -16.44
CA SER A 27 -19.28 -6.80 -15.38
C SER A 27 -19.81 -6.44 -13.98
N ASP A 28 -20.91 -5.71 -13.89
CA ASP A 28 -21.43 -5.22 -12.62
C ASP A 28 -21.73 -6.38 -11.67
N TYR A 29 -22.26 -7.51 -12.17
CA TYR A 29 -22.47 -8.70 -11.34
C TYR A 29 -21.17 -9.36 -10.81
N ILE A 30 -20.04 -9.21 -11.54
CA ILE A 30 -18.74 -9.73 -11.10
C ILE A 30 -18.15 -8.85 -10.00
N PHE A 31 -18.51 -7.56 -9.98
CA PHE A 31 -18.07 -6.60 -8.98
C PHE A 31 -19.01 -6.51 -7.78
N ASP A 32 -20.24 -6.96 -7.92
CA ASP A 32 -21.25 -6.97 -6.85
C ASP A 32 -20.89 -7.92 -5.69
N GLU A 33 -20.01 -8.90 -5.93
CA GLU A 33 -19.46 -9.77 -4.90
C GLU A 33 -18.24 -9.14 -4.16
N ARG A 34 -17.73 -7.99 -4.62
CA ARG A 34 -16.64 -7.29 -3.94
C ARG A 34 -17.19 -6.34 -2.89
N MET A 35 -16.72 -6.49 -1.68
CA MET A 35 -17.09 -5.56 -0.62
C MET A 35 -16.64 -4.15 -0.98
N SER A 36 -17.55 -3.19 -0.85
CA SER A 36 -17.21 -1.78 -0.96
C SER A 36 -16.34 -1.33 0.23
N ILE A 37 -15.64 -0.20 0.08
CA ILE A 37 -14.85 0.38 1.17
C ILE A 37 -15.75 0.65 2.39
N GLU A 38 -16.97 1.13 2.16
CA GLU A 38 -17.95 1.40 3.21
C GLU A 38 -18.31 0.11 3.97
N GLN A 39 -18.57 -0.99 3.26
CA GLN A 39 -18.88 -2.29 3.89
C GLN A 39 -17.72 -2.80 4.74
N VAL A 40 -16.48 -2.64 4.27
CA VAL A 40 -15.27 -3.01 5.02
C VAL A 40 -15.19 -2.22 6.33
N PHE A 41 -15.33 -0.89 6.25
CA PHE A 41 -15.17 -0.03 7.42
C PHE A 41 -16.41 0.06 8.31
N GLN A 42 -17.54 -0.51 7.91
CA GLN A 42 -18.71 -0.70 8.79
C GLN A 42 -18.60 -1.98 9.64
N SER A 43 -17.75 -2.93 9.28
CA SER A 43 -17.53 -4.18 10.02
C SER A 43 -16.31 -4.10 10.92
N LYS A 44 -16.46 -4.49 12.18
CA LYS A 44 -15.37 -4.55 13.17
C LYS A 44 -14.26 -5.51 12.72
N ASP A 45 -14.62 -6.69 12.24
CA ASP A 45 -13.66 -7.72 11.84
C ASP A 45 -12.84 -7.30 10.63
N TYR A 46 -13.50 -6.83 9.58
CA TYR A 46 -12.79 -6.38 8.37
C TYR A 46 -11.93 -5.14 8.60
N THR A 47 -12.38 -4.23 9.46
CA THR A 47 -11.58 -3.06 9.87
C THR A 47 -10.32 -3.48 10.63
N ASN A 48 -10.43 -4.46 11.53
CA ASN A 48 -9.27 -5.03 12.23
C ASN A 48 -8.30 -5.72 11.26
N GLU A 49 -8.81 -6.50 10.31
CA GLU A 49 -7.99 -7.15 9.27
C GLU A 49 -7.27 -6.12 8.40
N TRP A 50 -7.97 -5.02 8.06
CA TRP A 50 -7.36 -3.93 7.30
C TRP A 50 -6.17 -3.32 8.04
N LEU A 51 -6.34 -2.98 9.33
CA LEU A 51 -5.24 -2.47 10.16
C LEU A 51 -4.12 -3.50 10.31
N ALA A 52 -4.45 -4.76 10.57
CA ALA A 52 -3.48 -5.84 10.68
C ALA A 52 -2.64 -6.00 9.41
N ARG A 53 -3.25 -5.84 8.23
CA ARG A 53 -2.51 -5.81 6.97
C ARG A 53 -1.52 -4.64 6.90
N GLY A 54 -1.81 -3.50 7.52
CA GLY A 54 -0.88 -2.37 7.63
C GLY A 54 0.48 -2.77 8.22
N TYR A 55 0.49 -3.67 9.21
CA TYR A 55 1.72 -4.19 9.82
C TYR A 55 2.56 -5.05 8.87
N THR A 56 1.97 -5.64 7.85
CA THR A 56 2.73 -6.45 6.87
C THR A 56 3.67 -5.62 6.00
N TYR A 57 3.49 -4.30 5.95
CA TYR A 57 4.41 -3.38 5.26
C TYR A 57 5.65 -3.03 6.07
N LEU A 58 5.67 -3.34 7.37
CA LEU A 58 6.87 -3.20 8.18
C LEU A 58 7.94 -4.17 7.69
N LYS A 59 9.14 -3.67 7.48
CA LYS A 59 10.29 -4.53 7.19
C LYS A 59 11.02 -4.87 8.48
N HIS A 60 11.23 -6.15 8.68
CA HIS A 60 12.11 -6.65 9.72
C HIS A 60 13.53 -6.69 9.17
N ASP A 61 14.41 -5.83 9.64
CA ASP A 61 15.83 -5.80 9.24
C ASP A 61 16.53 -7.15 9.49
N TYR A 62 15.98 -7.98 10.37
CA TYR A 62 16.49 -9.31 10.68
C TYR A 62 15.85 -10.43 9.84
N LEU A 63 14.53 -10.46 9.68
CA LEU A 63 13.83 -11.61 9.07
C LEU A 63 13.68 -11.52 7.55
N GLN A 64 13.54 -10.33 7.00
CA GLN A 64 13.35 -10.18 5.55
C GLN A 64 14.62 -10.41 4.73
N GLN A 65 15.71 -10.48 5.43
CA GLN A 65 17.01 -10.75 4.83
C GLN A 65 17.34 -12.23 4.85
N VAL A 66 16.50 -13.04 5.47
CA VAL A 66 16.50 -14.50 5.40
C VAL A 66 15.58 -14.97 4.27
N ASN A 67 15.61 -14.30 3.12
CA ASN A 67 15.17 -14.94 1.90
C ASN A 67 16.20 -16.02 1.53
N SER A 68 15.96 -16.77 0.46
CA SER A 68 16.86 -17.83 -0.03
C SER A 68 18.34 -17.40 -0.17
N LYS A 69 18.65 -16.12 0.00
CA LYS A 69 19.99 -15.51 -0.09
C LYS A 69 20.57 -15.05 1.25
N LYS A 70 19.87 -15.24 2.37
CA LYS A 70 20.36 -15.05 3.76
C LYS A 70 21.05 -13.71 4.04
N ASN A 71 20.49 -12.62 3.56
CA ASN A 71 21.11 -11.31 3.65
C ASN A 71 20.67 -10.57 4.91
N THR A 72 21.47 -10.51 5.97
CA THR A 72 21.22 -9.66 7.13
C THR A 72 21.75 -8.25 6.90
N SER A 73 21.19 -7.21 7.56
CA SER A 73 21.66 -5.82 7.47
C SER A 73 23.13 -5.68 7.82
N PHE A 74 23.62 -6.52 8.71
CA PHE A 74 25.04 -6.58 9.12
C PHE A 74 25.99 -6.84 7.94
N ASN A 75 25.53 -7.49 6.88
CA ASN A 75 26.36 -7.77 5.70
C ASN A 75 26.62 -6.54 4.83
N PHE A 76 25.88 -5.45 5.07
CA PHE A 76 26.06 -4.18 4.37
C PHE A 76 26.98 -3.20 5.11
N ALA A 77 27.39 -3.55 6.34
CA ALA A 77 28.32 -2.80 7.15
C ALA A 77 29.76 -3.35 7.00
N ASP A 78 30.72 -2.65 7.59
CA ASP A 78 32.14 -3.02 7.54
C ASP A 78 32.53 -4.07 8.58
N ASP A 79 31.69 -4.28 9.58
CA ASP A 79 31.95 -5.12 10.74
C ASP A 79 31.79 -6.62 10.47
N MET A 80 31.19 -7.01 9.34
CA MET A 80 31.06 -8.40 8.96
C MET A 80 31.30 -8.64 7.45
N TYR A 81 32.07 -9.68 7.17
CA TYR A 81 32.22 -10.22 5.82
C TYR A 81 31.53 -11.58 5.74
N TYR A 82 30.49 -11.66 4.94
CA TYR A 82 29.80 -12.92 4.66
C TYR A 82 30.41 -13.57 3.42
N GLY A 83 30.70 -14.86 3.48
CA GLY A 83 31.39 -15.60 2.41
C GLY A 83 30.55 -15.86 1.15
N ASP A 84 29.33 -15.33 1.07
CA ASP A 84 28.46 -15.47 -0.11
C ASP A 84 28.73 -14.31 -1.10
N LEU A 85 28.96 -14.65 -2.35
CA LEU A 85 29.24 -13.71 -3.45
C LEU A 85 28.08 -12.74 -3.76
N ASN A 86 26.89 -12.97 -3.23
CA ASN A 86 25.71 -12.11 -3.47
C ASN A 86 25.88 -10.64 -2.95
N TYR A 87 26.92 -10.35 -2.18
CA TYR A 87 27.21 -9.01 -1.62
C TYR A 87 28.38 -8.31 -2.28
N VAL A 88 29.01 -8.96 -3.24
CA VAL A 88 30.20 -8.39 -3.89
C VAL A 88 29.86 -7.04 -4.52
N ASP A 89 28.71 -6.94 -5.19
CA ASP A 89 28.30 -5.69 -5.82
C ASP A 89 28.06 -4.54 -4.80
N TRP A 90 27.49 -4.85 -3.64
CA TRP A 90 27.33 -3.87 -2.58
C TRP A 90 28.67 -3.41 -2.02
N LYS A 91 29.52 -4.36 -1.64
CA LYS A 91 30.83 -4.06 -1.03
C LYS A 91 31.80 -3.40 -2.00
N SER A 92 31.68 -3.64 -3.29
CA SER A 92 32.49 -3.00 -4.34
C SER A 92 31.95 -1.66 -4.81
N GLY A 93 30.82 -1.19 -4.26
CA GLY A 93 30.17 0.06 -4.68
C GLY A 93 29.46 -0.03 -6.04
N ASN A 94 29.30 -1.23 -6.61
CA ASN A 94 28.63 -1.44 -7.88
C ASN A 94 27.11 -1.59 -7.75
N TYR A 95 26.57 -1.41 -6.54
CA TYR A 95 25.15 -1.53 -6.27
C TYR A 95 24.43 -0.28 -6.76
N THR A 96 23.71 -0.41 -7.85
CA THR A 96 22.99 0.67 -8.51
C THR A 96 21.50 0.55 -8.26
N GLU A 97 20.76 1.63 -8.53
CA GLU A 97 19.28 1.65 -8.50
C GLU A 97 18.65 0.48 -9.27
N LYS A 98 19.25 0.03 -10.37
CA LYS A 98 18.81 -1.16 -11.14
C LYS A 98 18.92 -2.45 -10.34
N GLY A 99 19.86 -2.56 -9.41
CA GLY A 99 19.99 -3.69 -8.49
C GLY A 99 18.90 -3.72 -7.41
N LEU A 100 18.19 -2.62 -7.19
CA LEU A 100 17.06 -2.49 -6.26
C LEU A 100 15.70 -2.87 -6.88
N GLY A 101 15.67 -3.61 -8.00
CA GLY A 101 14.43 -4.05 -8.65
C GLY A 101 13.55 -4.94 -7.76
N THR A 102 12.31 -5.18 -8.19
CA THR A 102 11.24 -5.85 -7.43
C THR A 102 11.58 -7.23 -6.86
N GLY A 103 12.62 -7.90 -7.37
CA GLY A 103 13.12 -9.17 -6.83
C GLY A 103 14.16 -9.03 -5.72
N ASN A 104 14.55 -7.82 -5.33
CA ASN A 104 15.59 -7.59 -4.33
C ASN A 104 14.96 -7.33 -2.95
N SER A 105 15.54 -7.93 -1.90
CA SER A 105 15.07 -7.75 -0.51
C SER A 105 15.23 -6.31 0.00
N LEU A 106 16.11 -5.52 -0.60
CA LEU A 106 16.28 -4.10 -0.28
C LEU A 106 15.29 -3.19 -1.02
N TYR A 107 14.54 -3.73 -1.98
CA TYR A 107 13.52 -2.97 -2.68
C TYR A 107 12.36 -2.65 -1.76
N ILE A 108 12.27 -1.40 -1.34
CA ILE A 108 11.24 -0.93 -0.41
C ILE A 108 10.35 0.17 -0.99
N TRP A 109 10.70 0.76 -2.13
CA TRP A 109 9.97 1.88 -2.70
C TRP A 109 8.47 1.58 -2.90
N GLN A 110 8.18 0.61 -3.74
CA GLN A 110 6.79 0.23 -4.02
C GLN A 110 6.05 -0.30 -2.78
N PRO A 111 6.59 -1.24 -1.98
CA PRO A 111 5.91 -1.71 -0.78
C PRO A 111 5.61 -0.61 0.23
N ALA A 112 6.53 0.34 0.44
CA ALA A 112 6.31 1.44 1.37
C ALA A 112 5.18 2.37 0.89
N TYR A 113 5.15 2.74 -0.40
CA TYR A 113 4.05 3.54 -0.94
C TYR A 113 2.71 2.80 -0.97
N GLN A 114 2.72 1.49 -1.17
CA GLN A 114 1.51 0.67 -1.00
C GLN A 114 1.03 0.71 0.46
N GLY A 115 1.95 0.63 1.42
CA GLY A 115 1.64 0.78 2.85
C GLY A 115 1.07 2.16 3.18
N ILE A 116 1.72 3.23 2.71
CA ILE A 116 1.25 4.61 2.89
C ILE A 116 -0.18 4.76 2.37
N ARG A 117 -0.45 4.31 1.14
CA ARG A 117 -1.81 4.35 0.57
C ARG A 117 -2.80 3.56 1.40
N HIS A 118 -2.45 2.33 1.79
CA HIS A 118 -3.30 1.45 2.58
C HIS A 118 -3.70 2.09 3.91
N LEU A 119 -2.73 2.74 4.58
CA LEU A 119 -2.95 3.42 5.86
C LEU A 119 -3.70 4.75 5.71
N SER A 120 -3.48 5.49 4.62
CA SER A 120 -4.28 6.68 4.33
C SER A 120 -5.75 6.33 4.09
N VAL A 121 -6.04 5.25 3.34
CA VAL A 121 -7.42 4.75 3.18
C VAL A 121 -8.01 4.38 4.55
N PHE A 122 -7.25 3.73 5.42
CA PHE A 122 -7.70 3.41 6.78
C PHE A 122 -8.06 4.66 7.57
N LEU A 123 -7.16 5.64 7.64
CA LEU A 123 -7.35 6.88 8.39
C LEU A 123 -8.57 7.69 7.90
N ASN A 124 -8.82 7.67 6.60
CA ASN A 124 -9.92 8.40 5.98
C ASN A 124 -11.30 7.74 6.22
N ASN A 125 -11.34 6.46 6.57
CA ASN A 125 -12.59 5.70 6.62
C ASN A 125 -12.93 5.12 7.99
N ILE A 126 -11.99 5.01 8.92
CA ILE A 126 -12.21 4.36 10.24
C ILE A 126 -13.36 4.97 11.04
N ASP A 127 -13.63 6.26 10.90
CA ASP A 127 -14.72 6.94 11.60
C ASP A 127 -16.13 6.50 11.16
N MET A 128 -16.24 5.76 10.05
CA MET A 128 -17.49 5.13 9.63
C MET A 128 -17.87 3.94 10.50
N ASN A 129 -16.91 3.32 11.19
CA ASN A 129 -17.18 2.17 12.04
C ASN A 129 -17.93 2.61 13.30
N LYS A 130 -19.08 1.97 13.54
CA LYS A 130 -19.92 2.23 14.73
C LYS A 130 -19.88 1.10 15.76
N GLU A 131 -19.12 0.04 15.48
CA GLU A 131 -18.95 -1.11 16.38
C GLU A 131 -17.78 -0.92 17.35
N PHE A 132 -16.89 0.04 17.07
CA PHE A 132 -15.80 0.43 17.96
C PHE A 132 -16.21 1.62 18.83
N SER A 133 -15.68 1.65 20.04
CA SER A 133 -15.74 2.83 20.92
C SER A 133 -14.78 3.93 20.43
N GLU A 134 -15.02 5.18 20.85
CA GLU A 134 -14.12 6.29 20.51
C GLU A 134 -12.65 6.06 20.94
N PRO A 135 -12.34 5.49 22.14
CA PRO A 135 -10.97 5.17 22.51
C PRO A 135 -10.33 4.10 21.62
N GLU A 136 -11.09 3.05 21.21
CA GLU A 136 -10.59 2.05 20.27
C GLU A 136 -10.26 2.68 18.91
N ILE A 137 -11.14 3.53 18.39
CA ILE A 137 -10.90 4.27 17.13
C ILE A 137 -9.65 5.16 17.25
N ALA A 138 -9.50 5.87 18.36
CA ALA A 138 -8.34 6.73 18.59
C ALA A 138 -7.05 5.93 18.60
N ASP A 139 -7.00 4.80 19.31
CA ASP A 139 -5.82 3.92 19.34
C ASP A 139 -5.51 3.33 17.96
N MET A 140 -6.51 2.88 17.21
CA MET A 140 -6.33 2.36 15.85
C MET A 140 -5.81 3.44 14.89
N LYS A 141 -6.27 4.68 15.01
CA LYS A 141 -5.69 5.83 14.29
C LYS A 141 -4.24 6.07 14.68
N GLY A 142 -3.93 6.00 15.97
CA GLY A 142 -2.57 6.12 16.49
C GLY A 142 -1.64 5.07 15.86
N GLN A 143 -2.09 3.82 15.81
CA GLN A 143 -1.34 2.73 15.13
C GLN A 143 -1.13 3.04 13.65
N ALA A 144 -2.15 3.49 12.94
CA ALA A 144 -2.06 3.81 11.52
C ALA A 144 -1.11 4.98 11.24
N HIS A 145 -1.14 6.04 12.04
CA HIS A 145 -0.18 7.15 11.95
C HIS A 145 1.26 6.68 12.18
N PHE A 146 1.49 5.86 13.21
CA PHE A 146 2.81 5.28 13.47
C PHE A 146 3.32 4.46 12.28
N LEU A 147 2.50 3.57 11.75
CA LEU A 147 2.87 2.71 10.62
C LEU A 147 3.17 3.53 9.36
N ARG A 148 2.38 4.59 9.10
CA ARG A 148 2.59 5.49 7.96
C ARG A 148 3.90 6.27 8.09
N ALA A 149 4.17 6.81 9.28
CA ALA A 149 5.44 7.45 9.60
C ALA A 149 6.63 6.50 9.38
N TYR A 150 6.49 5.25 9.82
CA TYR A 150 7.52 4.23 9.63
C TYR A 150 7.78 3.91 8.15
N CYS A 151 6.73 3.85 7.32
CA CYS A 151 6.88 3.67 5.87
C CYS A 151 7.68 4.82 5.24
N TYR A 152 7.39 6.07 5.61
CA TYR A 152 8.17 7.23 5.14
C TYR A 152 9.60 7.23 5.67
N TRP A 153 9.80 6.84 6.93
CA TRP A 153 11.14 6.70 7.50
C TRP A 153 11.98 5.67 6.74
N MET A 154 11.41 4.52 6.39
CA MET A 154 12.10 3.52 5.55
C MET A 154 12.51 4.11 4.20
N LEU A 155 11.63 4.90 3.59
CA LEU A 155 11.89 5.55 2.30
C LEU A 155 13.04 6.55 2.39
N ILE A 156 13.00 7.50 3.34
CA ILE A 156 14.04 8.53 3.46
C ILE A 156 15.40 7.94 3.86
N ARG A 157 15.41 6.88 4.67
CA ARG A 157 16.63 6.15 5.05
C ARG A 157 17.35 5.56 3.83
N SER A 158 16.59 5.09 2.85
CA SER A 158 17.14 4.36 1.70
C SER A 158 17.31 5.22 0.44
N PHE A 159 16.47 6.24 0.26
CA PHE A 159 16.40 7.02 -0.98
C PHE A 159 16.61 8.52 -0.79
N GLY A 160 16.83 8.97 0.46
CA GLY A 160 16.86 10.40 0.78
C GLY A 160 15.46 11.05 0.62
N PRO A 161 15.38 12.29 0.15
CA PRO A 161 14.12 12.98 -0.05
C PRO A 161 13.16 12.21 -0.96
N VAL A 162 11.86 12.17 -0.60
CA VAL A 162 10.82 11.44 -1.33
C VAL A 162 9.56 12.29 -1.47
N PRO A 163 8.65 11.97 -2.42
CA PRO A 163 7.34 12.60 -2.48
C PRO A 163 6.51 12.29 -1.23
N ILE A 164 5.94 13.31 -0.61
CA ILE A 164 4.90 13.18 0.42
C ILE A 164 3.56 13.23 -0.30
N LEU A 165 2.78 12.15 -0.17
CA LEU A 165 1.48 12.04 -0.81
C LEU A 165 0.40 12.74 0.03
N PRO A 166 -0.66 13.26 -0.59
CA PRO A 166 -1.80 13.84 0.13
C PRO A 166 -2.43 12.83 1.08
N ASP A 167 -2.87 13.30 2.25
CA ASP A 167 -3.51 12.45 3.26
C ASP A 167 -4.83 11.84 2.77
N GLU A 168 -5.57 12.57 1.95
CA GLU A 168 -6.80 12.10 1.28
C GLU A 168 -6.55 11.04 0.21
N GLY A 169 -5.31 10.86 -0.22
CA GLY A 169 -4.92 9.93 -1.27
C GLY A 169 -4.80 10.60 -2.64
N ILE A 170 -4.47 9.80 -3.65
CA ILE A 170 -4.29 10.25 -5.03
C ILE A 170 -5.57 9.98 -5.81
N ASP A 171 -6.06 11.01 -6.48
CA ASP A 171 -7.15 10.90 -7.45
C ASP A 171 -6.60 10.43 -8.81
N TYR A 172 -6.73 9.14 -9.08
CA TYR A 172 -6.26 8.52 -10.33
C TYR A 172 -7.14 8.82 -11.56
N THR A 173 -8.19 9.62 -11.42
CA THR A 173 -8.98 10.08 -12.56
C THR A 173 -8.35 11.29 -13.25
N LYS A 174 -7.36 11.92 -12.60
CA LYS A 174 -6.62 13.07 -13.12
C LYS A 174 -5.55 12.64 -14.12
N GLU A 175 -5.12 13.60 -14.94
CA GLU A 175 -4.01 13.39 -15.87
C GLU A 175 -2.70 13.11 -15.11
N TYR A 176 -1.80 12.33 -15.74
CA TYR A 176 -0.55 11.90 -15.11
C TYR A 176 0.28 13.07 -14.55
N ASP A 177 0.38 14.18 -15.29
CA ASP A 177 1.17 15.33 -14.87
C ASP A 177 0.60 16.01 -13.61
N GLU A 178 -0.69 15.88 -13.34
CA GLU A 178 -1.34 16.42 -12.14
C GLU A 178 -1.11 15.56 -10.90
N ILE A 179 -0.82 14.27 -11.09
CA ILE A 179 -0.59 13.30 -10.01
C ILE A 179 0.88 12.92 -9.88
N ALA A 180 1.78 13.50 -10.66
CA ALA A 180 3.22 13.30 -10.59
C ALA A 180 3.81 14.19 -9.49
N TYR A 181 3.79 13.72 -8.24
CA TYR A 181 4.34 14.46 -7.10
C TYR A 181 5.87 14.51 -7.15
N PRO A 182 6.47 15.72 -7.12
CA PRO A 182 7.92 15.85 -7.02
C PRO A 182 8.41 15.40 -5.65
N ARG A 183 9.70 15.14 -5.53
CA ARG A 183 10.32 14.89 -4.22
C ARG A 183 10.27 16.15 -3.36
N ASN A 184 9.86 16.00 -2.12
CA ASN A 184 9.98 17.03 -1.10
C ASN A 184 11.43 17.20 -0.66
N SER A 185 11.74 18.26 0.07
CA SER A 185 13.04 18.39 0.72
C SER A 185 13.20 17.35 1.84
N TYR A 186 14.44 17.11 2.25
CA TYR A 186 14.72 16.19 3.37
C TYR A 186 14.07 16.69 4.67
N ASP A 187 14.14 17.99 4.94
CA ASP A 187 13.58 18.60 6.13
C ASP A 187 12.04 18.45 6.16
N GLU A 188 11.35 18.70 5.03
CA GLU A 188 9.91 18.49 4.93
C GLU A 188 9.54 17.02 5.19
N CYS A 189 10.34 16.08 4.70
CA CYS A 189 10.10 14.65 4.97
C CYS A 189 10.27 14.32 6.46
N VAL A 190 11.29 14.87 7.12
CA VAL A 190 11.53 14.68 8.56
C VAL A 190 10.43 15.32 9.38
N ASP A 191 10.01 16.53 9.03
CA ASP A 191 8.92 17.23 9.70
C ASP A 191 7.60 16.47 9.57
N TYR A 192 7.28 15.94 8.39
CA TYR A 192 6.10 15.12 8.17
C TYR A 192 6.13 13.87 9.05
N ILE A 193 7.23 13.12 9.05
CA ILE A 193 7.39 11.91 9.87
C ILE A 193 7.24 12.24 11.35
N SER A 194 7.88 13.31 11.82
CA SER A 194 7.83 13.74 13.20
C SER A 194 6.40 14.10 13.62
N ASN A 195 5.68 14.83 12.76
CA ASN A 195 4.29 15.19 13.01
C ASN A 195 3.37 13.97 13.06
N GLU A 196 3.57 12.98 12.18
CA GLU A 196 2.83 11.71 12.21
C GLU A 196 3.09 10.92 13.49
N LEU A 197 4.35 10.88 13.96
CA LEU A 197 4.70 10.23 15.23
C LEU A 197 4.10 10.95 16.44
N VAL A 198 4.04 12.29 16.42
CA VAL A 198 3.37 13.06 17.47
C VAL A 198 1.88 12.77 17.48
N LYS A 199 1.20 12.76 16.31
CA LYS A 199 -0.21 12.37 16.23
C LYS A 199 -0.42 10.95 16.77
N ALA A 200 0.45 10.01 16.41
CA ALA A 200 0.40 8.64 16.92
C ALA A 200 0.51 8.62 18.45
N ALA A 201 1.52 9.29 19.02
CA ALA A 201 1.74 9.32 20.46
C ALA A 201 0.56 9.93 21.24
N MET A 202 -0.16 10.90 20.67
CA MET A 202 -1.33 11.51 21.32
C MET A 202 -2.55 10.57 21.35
N LEU A 203 -2.63 9.60 20.45
CA LEU A 203 -3.78 8.72 20.25
C LEU A 203 -3.58 7.32 20.82
N LEU A 204 -2.33 6.86 20.89
CA LEU A 204 -1.99 5.52 21.37
C LEU A 204 -2.20 5.35 22.86
N GLU A 205 -2.54 4.14 23.27
CA GLU A 205 -2.55 3.73 24.67
C GLU A 205 -1.15 3.82 25.31
N GLU A 206 -1.08 4.17 26.59
CA GLU A 206 0.18 4.29 27.34
C GLU A 206 0.85 2.92 27.57
N ALA A 207 0.05 1.88 27.77
CA ALA A 207 0.53 0.53 28.02
C ALA A 207 -0.40 -0.51 27.39
N ARG A 208 0.18 -1.61 26.96
CA ARG A 208 -0.56 -2.75 26.39
C ARG A 208 -0.36 -4.01 27.18
N GLY A 209 -1.36 -4.88 27.13
CA GLY A 209 -1.24 -6.23 27.72
C GLY A 209 -0.23 -7.11 26.96
N PRO A 210 0.19 -8.23 27.57
CA PRO A 210 1.18 -9.14 26.97
C PRO A 210 0.80 -9.69 25.59
N GLN A 211 -0.50 -9.70 25.27
CA GLN A 211 -1.00 -10.18 23.97
C GLN A 211 -0.82 -9.17 22.85
N ASP A 212 -0.65 -7.89 23.19
CA ASP A 212 -0.53 -6.78 22.24
C ASP A 212 0.87 -6.17 22.18
N ILE A 213 1.87 -6.89 22.69
CA ILE A 213 3.26 -6.43 22.83
C ILE A 213 3.90 -5.97 21.49
N VAL A 214 3.36 -6.43 20.36
CA VAL A 214 3.85 -6.07 19.02
C VAL A 214 3.24 -4.77 18.48
N ARG A 215 2.25 -4.22 19.17
CA ARG A 215 1.60 -2.96 18.77
C ARG A 215 2.31 -1.77 19.40
N PRO A 216 2.40 -0.62 18.72
CA PRO A 216 3.02 0.58 19.30
C PRO A 216 2.23 1.08 20.51
N THR A 217 2.96 1.65 21.47
CA THR A 217 2.44 2.38 22.63
C THR A 217 2.93 3.82 22.61
N ARG A 218 2.32 4.65 23.39
CA ARG A 218 2.70 6.06 23.58
C ARG A 218 4.15 6.21 24.02
#